data_0cee933f217ae4b74107778bfdfccaf0
#
_entry.id   0cee933f217ae4b74107778bfdfccaf0
#
_cell.length_a   1.000
_cell.length_b   1.000
_cell.length_c   1.000
_cell.angle_alpha   90.00
_cell.angle_beta   90.00
_cell.angle_gamma   90.00
#
_symmetry.space_group_name_H-M   'P 1'
#
loop_
_entity.id
_entity.type
_entity.pdbx_description
1 polymer ?
#
loop_
_entity_poly.entity_id
_entity_poly.type
_entity_poly.pdbx_seq_one_letter_code
_entity_poly.pdbx_strand_id
1 'polypeptide(L)'
;ENRIGVAIDSNEIRWAELFQYTRQLNEIMGNNLLLVLSSCVGGGILSYIEPEKRAPYRAIIGNTREVFMKDAQKGFAAFYENFYDMLDFPNAIKALNGEIDFTEEIQPGREKTQFFIMSAEHSFDEVFNPDRDPAHFEKLVSKLMPPIPQIPQELRIAKAKELLRKKGAELKAHF
;
A
#
# COMPACT_ATOMS: atom_id res chain seq x y z
N GLU A 1 -18.21 -2.63 -1.30
CA GLU A 1 -17.79 -2.60 -2.71
C GLU A 1 -16.27 -2.45 -2.76
N ASN A 2 -15.58 -3.48 -3.23
CA ASN A 2 -14.14 -3.42 -3.40
C ASN A 2 -13.85 -2.56 -4.62
N ARG A 3 -13.51 -1.30 -4.41
CA ARG A 3 -12.99 -0.45 -5.48
C ARG A 3 -11.66 -1.03 -5.96
N ILE A 4 -11.62 -1.40 -7.23
CA ILE A 4 -10.49 -2.10 -7.86
C ILE A 4 -9.53 -1.14 -8.58
N GLY A 5 -9.76 0.17 -8.50
CA GLY A 5 -8.97 1.19 -9.18
C GLY A 5 -9.32 2.63 -8.79
N VAL A 6 -8.77 3.56 -9.52
CA VAL A 6 -9.03 5.00 -9.44
C VAL A 6 -9.79 5.45 -10.68
N ALA A 7 -10.88 6.20 -10.50
CA ALA A 7 -11.59 6.83 -11.61
C ALA A 7 -10.99 8.21 -11.89
N ILE A 8 -10.66 8.47 -13.14
CA ILE A 8 -10.25 9.78 -13.64
C ILE A 8 -11.23 10.14 -14.75
N ASP A 9 -12.07 11.13 -14.52
CA ASP A 9 -13.21 11.47 -15.38
C ASP A 9 -14.15 10.26 -15.58
N SER A 10 -14.35 9.83 -16.83
CA SER A 10 -15.11 8.62 -17.17
C SER A 10 -14.25 7.37 -17.32
N ASN A 11 -12.93 7.46 -17.10
CA ASN A 11 -12.01 6.36 -17.25
C ASN A 11 -11.62 5.80 -15.88
N GLU A 12 -11.57 4.48 -15.80
CA GLU A 12 -11.09 3.77 -14.61
C GLU A 12 -9.71 3.19 -14.88
N ILE A 13 -8.75 3.50 -14.01
CA ILE A 13 -7.43 2.87 -14.00
C ILE A 13 -7.43 1.83 -12.89
N ARG A 14 -7.25 0.57 -13.23
CA ARG A 14 -7.15 -0.51 -12.25
C ARG A 14 -5.85 -0.43 -11.46
N TRP A 15 -5.89 -0.82 -10.19
CA TRP A 15 -4.70 -0.83 -9.34
C TRP A 15 -3.54 -1.62 -9.93
N ALA A 16 -3.81 -2.79 -10.51
CA ALA A 16 -2.78 -3.61 -11.16
C ALA A 16 -2.11 -2.90 -12.34
N GLU A 17 -2.87 -2.13 -13.10
CA GLU A 17 -2.37 -1.32 -14.22
C GLU A 17 -1.55 -0.14 -13.71
N LEU A 18 -2.03 0.58 -12.68
CA LEU A 18 -1.27 1.65 -12.04
C LEU A 18 0.07 1.14 -11.52
N PHE A 19 0.10 -0.03 -10.89
CA PHE A 19 1.35 -0.64 -10.42
C PHE A 19 2.31 -1.02 -11.54
N GLN A 20 1.83 -1.35 -12.72
CA GLN A 20 2.69 -1.59 -13.87
C GLN A 20 3.48 -0.33 -14.25
N TYR A 21 2.83 0.81 -14.31
CA TYR A 21 3.48 2.09 -14.62
C TYR A 21 4.36 2.59 -13.47
N THR A 22 3.88 2.52 -12.25
CA THR A 22 4.64 3.01 -11.10
C THR A 22 5.89 2.17 -10.84
N ARG A 23 5.91 0.86 -11.15
CA ARG A 23 7.14 0.04 -11.10
C ARG A 23 8.20 0.54 -12.07
N GLN A 24 7.82 0.81 -13.31
CA GLN A 24 8.74 1.34 -14.32
C GLN A 24 9.30 2.70 -13.87
N LEU A 25 8.43 3.57 -13.36
CA LEU A 25 8.84 4.88 -12.87
C LEU A 25 9.76 4.75 -11.65
N ASN A 26 9.42 3.88 -10.69
CA ASN A 26 10.23 3.63 -9.51
C ASN A 26 11.63 3.11 -9.87
N GLU A 27 11.73 2.24 -10.87
CA GLU A 27 13.02 1.74 -11.39
C GLU A 27 13.85 2.85 -12.01
N ILE A 28 13.25 3.70 -12.86
CA ILE A 28 13.92 4.87 -13.46
C ILE A 28 14.41 5.84 -12.38
N MET A 29 13.65 6.02 -11.30
CA MET A 29 14.00 6.86 -10.16
C MET A 29 14.97 6.20 -9.16
N GLY A 30 15.58 5.06 -9.50
CA GLY A 30 16.49 4.34 -8.60
C GLY A 30 15.82 3.86 -7.31
N ASN A 31 14.56 3.42 -7.39
CA ASN A 31 13.72 2.96 -6.28
C ASN A 31 13.40 4.06 -5.23
N ASN A 32 13.23 5.29 -5.67
CA ASN A 32 12.94 6.44 -4.79
C ASN A 32 11.56 7.07 -5.02
N LEU A 33 10.63 6.38 -5.69
CA LEU A 33 9.28 6.89 -5.94
C LEU A 33 8.45 6.93 -4.66
N LEU A 34 7.98 8.11 -4.27
CA LEU A 34 6.90 8.30 -3.31
C LEU A 34 5.56 8.31 -4.07
N LEU A 35 4.71 7.32 -3.84
CA LEU A 35 3.37 7.26 -4.41
C LEU A 35 2.37 7.90 -3.44
N VAL A 36 1.72 8.98 -3.85
CA VAL A 36 0.73 9.69 -3.04
C VAL A 36 -0.65 9.47 -3.62
N LEU A 37 -1.54 8.87 -2.85
CA LEU A 37 -2.93 8.60 -3.22
C LEU A 37 -3.87 9.45 -2.35
N SER A 38 -4.33 10.56 -2.89
CA SER A 38 -5.33 11.44 -2.26
C SER A 38 -6.78 11.00 -2.53
N SER A 39 -6.96 9.79 -3.04
CA SER A 39 -8.28 9.22 -3.35
C SER A 39 -8.89 8.51 -2.16
N CYS A 40 -10.23 8.44 -2.12
CA CYS A 40 -10.94 7.61 -1.16
C CYS A 40 -10.48 6.14 -1.25
N VAL A 41 -10.23 5.52 -0.08
CA VAL A 41 -9.83 4.11 0.00
C VAL A 41 -8.54 3.79 -0.78
N GLY A 42 -7.63 4.76 -0.91
CA GLY A 42 -6.35 4.57 -1.61
C GLY A 42 -5.49 3.43 -1.06
N GLY A 43 -5.66 3.08 0.24
CA GLY A 43 -4.99 1.93 0.86
C GLY A 43 -5.39 0.57 0.28
N GLY A 44 -6.51 0.47 -0.43
CA GLY A 44 -6.93 -0.77 -1.11
C GLY A 44 -5.94 -1.27 -2.17
N ILE A 45 -5.07 -0.39 -2.68
CA ILE A 45 -4.01 -0.76 -3.62
C ILE A 45 -3.02 -1.78 -3.04
N LEU A 46 -2.84 -1.83 -1.71
CA LEU A 46 -1.90 -2.74 -1.06
C LEU A 46 -2.20 -4.21 -1.35
N SER A 47 -3.49 -4.57 -1.51
CA SER A 47 -3.90 -5.94 -1.85
C SER A 47 -3.46 -6.41 -3.24
N TYR A 48 -2.96 -5.50 -4.07
CA TYR A 48 -2.45 -5.79 -5.43
C TYR A 48 -0.93 -5.88 -5.50
N ILE A 49 -0.23 -5.86 -4.37
CA ILE A 49 1.21 -6.08 -4.33
C ILE A 49 1.51 -7.52 -4.74
N GLU A 50 2.43 -7.67 -5.70
CA GLU A 50 2.84 -8.96 -6.25
C GLU A 50 4.26 -9.26 -5.77
N PRO A 51 4.47 -10.32 -4.95
CA PRO A 51 5.77 -10.60 -4.33
C PRO A 51 6.85 -11.01 -5.34
N GLU A 52 6.43 -11.50 -6.51
CA GLU A 52 7.33 -11.90 -7.60
C GLU A 52 7.83 -10.72 -8.43
N LYS A 53 7.25 -9.55 -8.26
CA LYS A 53 7.61 -8.34 -9.01
C LYS A 53 8.34 -7.34 -8.14
N ARG A 54 9.08 -6.43 -8.77
CA ARG A 54 9.70 -5.29 -8.08
C ARG A 54 8.66 -4.42 -7.41
N ALA A 55 9.05 -3.75 -6.33
CA ALA A 55 8.19 -2.82 -5.63
C ALA A 55 7.73 -1.67 -6.55
N PRO A 56 6.43 -1.34 -6.56
CA PRO A 56 5.90 -0.27 -7.42
C PRO A 56 6.21 1.14 -6.90
N TYR A 57 6.76 1.26 -5.70
CA TYR A 57 7.12 2.52 -5.03
C TYR A 57 8.16 2.26 -3.93
N ARG A 58 8.84 3.29 -3.47
CA ARG A 58 9.66 3.29 -2.24
C ARG A 58 8.77 3.39 -1.00
N ALA A 59 7.84 4.33 -1.05
CA ALA A 59 6.83 4.53 -0.03
C ALA A 59 5.51 4.96 -0.66
N ILE A 60 4.42 4.67 0.04
CA ILE A 60 3.08 5.07 -0.35
C ILE A 60 2.43 5.87 0.78
N ILE A 61 1.74 6.95 0.41
CA ILE A 61 0.81 7.67 1.28
C ILE A 61 -0.60 7.39 0.78
N GLY A 62 -1.47 6.95 1.66
CA GLY A 62 -2.85 6.64 1.33
C GLY A 62 -3.73 6.61 2.56
N ASN A 63 -5.00 6.32 2.35
CA ASN A 63 -5.97 6.13 3.42
C ASN A 63 -6.81 4.87 3.17
N THR A 64 -7.50 4.41 4.20
CA THR A 64 -8.37 3.22 4.12
C THR A 64 -9.85 3.56 4.02
N ARG A 65 -10.21 4.83 4.07
CA ARG A 65 -11.59 5.32 4.13
C ARG A 65 -11.84 6.46 3.16
N GLU A 66 -13.08 6.93 3.13
CA GLU A 66 -13.45 8.13 2.37
C GLU A 66 -12.87 9.38 3.03
N VAL A 67 -12.45 10.33 2.21
CA VAL A 67 -11.97 11.66 2.62
C VAL A 67 -12.63 12.71 1.73
N PHE A 68 -13.04 13.82 2.31
CA PHE A 68 -13.56 14.94 1.54
C PHE A 68 -12.44 15.65 0.79
N MET A 69 -12.71 16.06 -0.43
CA MET A 69 -11.72 16.73 -1.28
C MET A 69 -11.12 17.98 -0.62
N LYS A 70 -11.97 18.81 0.03
CA LYS A 70 -11.51 20.01 0.74
C LYS A 70 -10.53 19.70 1.88
N ASP A 71 -10.76 18.58 2.60
CA ASP A 71 -9.92 18.16 3.71
C ASP A 71 -8.63 17.56 3.18
N ALA A 72 -8.70 16.76 2.13
CA ALA A 72 -7.51 16.26 1.44
C ALA A 72 -6.64 17.41 0.92
N GLN A 73 -7.22 18.44 0.32
CA GLN A 73 -6.48 19.62 -0.16
C GLN A 73 -5.75 20.33 0.98
N LYS A 74 -6.43 20.64 2.08
CA LYS A 74 -5.80 21.28 3.26
C LYS A 74 -4.72 20.39 3.86
N GLY A 75 -5.03 19.10 4.07
CA GLY A 75 -4.08 18.17 4.64
C GLY A 75 -2.83 17.99 3.79
N PHE A 76 -2.97 17.86 2.46
CA PHE A 76 -1.80 17.77 1.58
C PHE A 76 -1.03 19.08 1.44
N ALA A 77 -1.67 20.24 1.54
CA ALA A 77 -0.94 21.51 1.63
C ALA A 77 -0.04 21.53 2.87
N ALA A 78 -0.59 21.23 4.05
CA ALA A 78 0.19 21.13 5.28
C ALA A 78 1.29 20.04 5.23
N PHE A 79 1.00 18.91 4.58
CA PHE A 79 1.99 17.87 4.34
C PHE A 79 3.21 18.39 3.58
N TYR A 80 2.98 19.00 2.42
CA TYR A 80 4.07 19.46 1.57
C TYR A 80 4.84 20.63 2.19
N GLU A 81 4.18 21.57 2.85
CA GLU A 81 4.84 22.64 3.60
C GLU A 81 5.80 22.07 4.64
N ASN A 82 5.32 21.15 5.51
CA ASN A 82 6.18 20.55 6.52
C ASN A 82 7.26 19.63 5.91
N PHE A 83 6.95 18.90 4.85
CA PHE A 83 7.91 18.01 4.22
C PHE A 83 9.07 18.75 3.57
N TYR A 84 8.79 19.85 2.84
CA TYR A 84 9.85 20.64 2.19
C TYR A 84 10.73 21.37 3.19
N ASP A 85 10.17 21.80 4.31
CA ASP A 85 10.94 22.52 5.33
C ASP A 85 11.89 21.60 6.11
N MET A 86 11.45 20.38 6.44
CA MET A 86 12.16 19.51 7.37
C MET A 86 12.64 18.17 6.76
N LEU A 87 12.15 17.78 5.59
CA LEU A 87 12.35 16.45 4.98
C LEU A 87 12.00 15.29 5.92
N ASP A 88 11.01 15.51 6.79
CA ASP A 88 10.58 14.59 7.84
C ASP A 88 9.17 14.06 7.56
N PHE A 89 9.09 12.83 7.07
CA PHE A 89 7.83 12.17 6.76
C PHE A 89 6.88 12.00 7.97
N PRO A 90 7.32 11.55 9.15
CA PRO A 90 6.48 11.45 10.34
C PRO A 90 5.79 12.76 10.69
N ASN A 91 6.52 13.87 10.74
CA ASN A 91 5.96 15.18 11.05
C ASN A 91 5.04 15.69 9.93
N ALA A 92 5.39 15.48 8.66
CA ALA A 92 4.55 15.85 7.53
C ALA A 92 3.20 15.07 7.53
N ILE A 93 3.20 13.77 7.81
CA ILE A 93 1.96 12.98 7.96
C ILE A 93 1.13 13.43 9.17
N LYS A 94 1.79 13.81 10.26
CA LYS A 94 1.10 14.36 11.42
C LYS A 94 0.43 15.69 11.10
N ALA A 95 1.10 16.57 10.35
CA ALA A 95 0.54 17.84 9.89
C ALA A 95 -0.66 17.60 8.95
N LEU A 96 -0.53 16.68 7.96
CA LEU A 96 -1.62 16.28 7.09
C LEU A 96 -2.86 15.85 7.88
N ASN A 97 -2.69 14.94 8.83
CA ASN A 97 -3.79 14.41 9.62
C ASN A 97 -4.36 15.44 10.63
N GLY A 98 -3.58 16.45 11.00
CA GLY A 98 -4.01 17.54 11.88
C GLY A 98 -4.98 18.50 11.21
N GLU A 99 -4.85 18.71 9.90
CA GLU A 99 -5.71 19.59 9.12
C GLU A 99 -7.04 18.94 8.67
N ILE A 100 -7.14 17.62 8.83
CA ILE A 100 -8.34 16.90 8.44
C ILE A 100 -9.36 16.95 9.60
N ASP A 101 -10.37 17.78 9.46
CA ASP A 101 -11.46 17.91 10.46
C ASP A 101 -12.64 17.03 10.03
N PHE A 102 -12.80 15.92 10.75
CA PHE A 102 -13.89 14.97 10.50
C PHE A 102 -15.12 15.20 11.41
N THR A 103 -15.15 16.27 12.18
CA THR A 103 -16.11 16.41 13.27
C THR A 103 -17.50 16.86 12.81
N GLU A 104 -17.61 17.56 11.67
CA GLU A 104 -18.86 18.20 11.28
C GLU A 104 -19.77 17.34 10.37
N GLU A 105 -19.24 16.35 9.67
CA GLU A 105 -20.02 15.64 8.63
C GLU A 105 -19.98 14.09 8.76
N ILE A 106 -19.40 13.56 9.82
CA ILE A 106 -19.36 12.10 10.01
C ILE A 106 -20.63 11.64 10.72
N GLN A 107 -21.33 10.68 10.10
CA GLN A 107 -22.42 9.98 10.75
C GLN A 107 -21.97 9.40 12.11
N PRO A 108 -22.79 9.49 13.17
CA PRO A 108 -22.44 8.94 14.47
C PRO A 108 -21.97 7.48 14.36
N GLY A 109 -20.79 7.17 14.88
CA GLY A 109 -20.18 5.85 14.85
C GLY A 109 -19.14 5.60 13.76
N ARG A 110 -18.85 6.55 12.85
CA ARG A 110 -17.70 6.44 11.95
C ARG A 110 -16.42 6.91 12.65
N GLU A 111 -15.40 6.08 12.62
CA GLU A 111 -14.06 6.44 13.07
C GLU A 111 -13.39 7.43 12.11
N LYS A 112 -12.52 8.28 12.64
CA LYS A 112 -11.72 9.24 11.85
C LYS A 112 -10.88 8.51 10.81
N THR A 113 -10.89 9.01 9.57
CA THR A 113 -9.93 8.58 8.56
C THR A 113 -8.57 9.19 8.88
N GLN A 114 -7.53 8.41 8.71
CA GLN A 114 -6.16 8.89 8.80
C GLN A 114 -5.39 8.46 7.56
N PHE A 115 -4.60 9.38 7.04
CA PHE A 115 -3.57 9.03 6.08
C PHE A 115 -2.43 8.34 6.80
N PHE A 116 -1.89 7.34 6.16
CA PHE A 116 -0.71 6.63 6.61
C PHE A 116 0.39 6.76 5.56
N ILE A 117 1.63 6.64 6.01
CA ILE A 117 2.77 6.38 5.15
C ILE A 117 3.27 4.96 5.41
N MET A 118 3.56 4.23 4.36
CA MET A 118 4.05 2.87 4.44
C MET A 118 5.16 2.66 3.41
N SER A 119 6.31 2.16 3.85
CA SER A 119 7.38 1.76 2.93
C SER A 119 6.98 0.53 2.13
N ALA A 120 7.60 0.32 0.98
CA ALA A 120 7.39 -0.90 0.19
C ALA A 120 7.71 -2.16 0.99
N GLU A 121 8.75 -2.13 1.81
CA GLU A 121 9.15 -3.19 2.72
C GLU A 121 8.06 -3.51 3.73
N HIS A 122 7.55 -2.49 4.42
CA HIS A 122 6.47 -2.67 5.39
C HIS A 122 5.18 -3.13 4.72
N SER A 123 4.85 -2.60 3.54
CA SER A 123 3.71 -3.03 2.74
C SER A 123 3.81 -4.52 2.38
N PHE A 124 5.02 -4.99 2.04
CA PHE A 124 5.27 -6.39 1.76
C PHE A 124 5.05 -7.26 3.01
N ASP A 125 5.62 -6.86 4.15
CA ASP A 125 5.45 -7.59 5.41
C ASP A 125 3.98 -7.62 5.87
N GLU A 126 3.23 -6.53 5.68
CA GLU A 126 1.81 -6.45 6.01
C GLU A 126 0.93 -7.39 5.16
N VAL A 127 1.18 -7.43 3.85
CA VAL A 127 0.36 -8.20 2.91
C VAL A 127 0.69 -9.69 2.96
N PHE A 128 1.95 -10.05 3.23
CA PHE A 128 2.43 -11.44 3.16
C PHE A 128 2.71 -12.07 4.53
N ASN A 129 2.29 -11.44 5.61
CA ASN A 129 2.40 -12.00 6.95
C ASN A 129 1.35 -13.11 7.16
N PRO A 130 1.77 -14.39 7.33
CA PRO A 130 0.87 -15.52 7.50
C PRO A 130 0.04 -15.45 8.78
N ASP A 131 0.52 -14.74 9.79
CA ASP A 131 -0.12 -14.66 11.10
C ASP A 131 -1.22 -13.58 11.13
N ARG A 132 -1.18 -12.64 10.19
CA ARG A 132 -2.16 -11.55 10.08
C ARG A 132 -3.39 -11.91 9.24
N ASP A 133 -3.19 -12.50 8.08
CA ASP A 133 -4.26 -13.00 7.21
C ASP A 133 -3.91 -14.39 6.66
N PRO A 134 -4.19 -15.45 7.44
CA PRO A 134 -3.93 -16.82 7.02
C PRO A 134 -4.62 -17.20 5.71
N ALA A 135 -5.85 -16.70 5.47
CA ALA A 135 -6.61 -17.03 4.27
C ALA A 135 -6.01 -16.39 3.02
N HIS A 136 -5.57 -15.14 3.11
CA HIS A 136 -4.84 -14.47 2.03
C HIS A 136 -3.51 -15.17 1.76
N PHE A 137 -2.78 -15.52 2.82
CA PHE A 137 -1.52 -16.25 2.71
C PHE A 137 -1.68 -17.63 2.05
N GLU A 138 -2.72 -18.40 2.38
CA GLU A 138 -3.01 -19.67 1.70
C GLU A 138 -3.32 -19.51 0.21
N LYS A 139 -4.05 -18.48 -0.18
CA LYS A 139 -4.29 -18.16 -1.60
C LYS A 139 -2.98 -17.84 -2.32
N LEU A 140 -2.11 -17.05 -1.67
CA LEU A 140 -0.80 -16.73 -2.21
C LEU A 140 0.07 -17.97 -2.36
N VAL A 141 0.13 -18.85 -1.33
CA VAL A 141 0.83 -20.14 -1.41
C VAL A 141 0.31 -20.99 -2.55
N SER A 142 -1.00 -21.04 -2.73
CA SER A 142 -1.63 -21.83 -3.81
C SER A 142 -1.29 -21.27 -5.20
N LYS A 143 -1.11 -19.95 -5.33
CA LYS A 143 -0.69 -19.29 -6.57
C LYS A 143 0.79 -19.54 -6.87
N LEU A 144 1.67 -19.36 -5.88
CA LEU A 144 3.12 -19.51 -6.03
C LEU A 144 3.57 -20.96 -6.11
N MET A 145 2.88 -21.83 -5.41
CA MET A 145 3.17 -23.27 -5.30
C MET A 145 1.88 -24.07 -5.47
N PRO A 146 1.43 -24.30 -6.72
CA PRO A 146 0.23 -25.08 -6.99
C PRO A 146 0.25 -26.44 -6.29
N PRO A 147 -0.91 -27.02 -5.94
CA PRO A 147 -0.98 -28.30 -5.26
C PRO A 147 -0.30 -29.39 -6.09
N ILE A 148 0.72 -30.03 -5.49
CA ILE A 148 1.37 -31.20 -6.03
C ILE A 148 0.93 -32.38 -5.14
N PRO A 149 0.26 -33.41 -5.67
CA PRO A 149 -0.33 -34.47 -4.84
C PRO A 149 0.63 -35.18 -3.89
N GLN A 150 1.92 -35.21 -4.23
CA GLN A 150 2.96 -35.89 -3.46
C GLN A 150 3.58 -35.00 -2.36
N ILE A 151 3.25 -33.69 -2.31
CA ILE A 151 3.85 -32.78 -1.34
C ILE A 151 2.79 -32.39 -0.31
N PRO A 152 3.00 -32.72 0.98
CA PRO A 152 2.12 -32.31 2.06
C PRO A 152 1.93 -30.79 2.11
N GLN A 153 0.71 -30.34 2.46
CA GLN A 153 0.39 -28.91 2.53
C GLN A 153 1.32 -28.15 3.48
N GLU A 154 1.66 -28.74 4.62
CA GLU A 154 2.58 -28.14 5.61
C GLU A 154 3.97 -27.86 5.02
N LEU A 155 4.50 -28.78 4.22
CA LEU A 155 5.79 -28.58 3.54
C LEU A 155 5.73 -27.47 2.48
N ARG A 156 4.59 -27.36 1.78
CA ARG A 156 4.35 -26.28 0.80
C ARG A 156 4.30 -24.93 1.51
N ILE A 157 3.59 -24.83 2.63
CA ILE A 157 3.51 -23.61 3.45
C ILE A 157 4.90 -23.22 3.96
N ALA A 158 5.67 -24.19 4.50
CA ALA A 158 7.02 -23.93 4.99
C ALA A 158 7.94 -23.40 3.87
N LYS A 159 7.87 -24.01 2.68
CA LYS A 159 8.64 -23.59 1.51
C LYS A 159 8.22 -22.20 1.00
N ALA A 160 6.92 -21.90 0.99
CA ALA A 160 6.42 -20.59 0.63
C ALA A 160 6.90 -19.50 1.61
N LYS A 161 6.85 -19.77 2.92
CA LYS A 161 7.40 -18.87 3.95
C LYS A 161 8.90 -18.60 3.74
N GLU A 162 9.68 -19.63 3.41
CA GLU A 162 11.11 -19.49 3.10
C GLU A 162 11.33 -18.60 1.87
N LEU A 163 10.60 -18.86 0.78
CA LEU A 163 10.68 -18.07 -0.47
C LEU A 163 10.30 -16.61 -0.26
N LEU A 164 9.22 -16.34 0.47
CA LEU A 164 8.78 -14.98 0.78
C LEU A 164 9.79 -14.25 1.68
N ARG A 165 10.36 -14.94 2.68
CA ARG A 165 11.43 -14.37 3.52
C ARG A 165 12.67 -14.03 2.70
N LYS A 166 13.08 -14.92 1.79
CA LYS A 166 14.21 -14.67 0.89
C LYS A 166 13.92 -13.48 -0.03
N LYS A 167 12.72 -13.42 -0.61
CA LYS A 167 12.30 -12.31 -1.46
C LYS A 167 12.22 -10.99 -0.71
N GLY A 168 11.70 -10.99 0.51
CA GLY A 168 11.70 -9.82 1.39
C GLY A 168 13.11 -9.31 1.69
N ALA A 169 14.07 -10.23 1.96
CA ALA A 169 15.47 -9.88 2.16
C ALA A 169 16.12 -9.31 0.89
N GLU A 170 15.84 -9.87 -0.28
CA GLU A 170 16.29 -9.33 -1.57
C GLU A 170 15.74 -7.92 -1.81
N LEU A 171 14.45 -7.68 -1.53
CA LEU A 171 13.85 -6.37 -1.64
C LEU A 171 14.51 -5.36 -0.68
N LYS A 172 14.80 -5.78 0.56
CA LYS A 172 15.51 -4.95 1.55
C LYS A 172 16.92 -4.56 1.12
N ALA A 173 17.62 -5.46 0.43
CA ALA A 173 18.98 -5.20 -0.06
C ALA A 173 19.03 -4.20 -1.25
N HIS A 174 17.88 -3.91 -1.88
CA HIS A 174 17.78 -2.98 -2.99
C HIS A 174 17.24 -1.58 -2.58
N PHE A 175 16.99 -1.38 -1.29
CA PHE A 175 16.64 -0.11 -0.67
C PHE A 175 17.77 0.42 0.21
#